data_f8d17c321336eb26a5066e5c9aef5494
#
_entry.id   f8d17c321336eb26a5066e5c9aef5494
#
_cell.length_a   1.000
_cell.length_b   1.000
_cell.length_c   1.000
_cell.angle_alpha   90.00
_cell.angle_beta   90.00
_cell.angle_gamma   90.00
#
_symmetry.space_group_name_H-M   'P 1'
#
loop_
_entity.id
_entity.type
_entity.pdbx_description
1 polymer ?
#
loop_
_entity_poly.entity_id
_entity_poly.type
_entity_poly.pdbx_seq_one_letter_code
_entity_poly.pdbx_strand_id
1 'polypeptide(L)'
;ERHNLLVIEDAAQAIDSFYKGRPLGSIGHLAAFSFHETKNIQCGEGGLLAINDPRFVKRSEILWEKGTNRAEFFRGEINKYGWVDTGSSFLPAEYVAAFLWAQLEALDSIQQKRKEIWNLYYQNLQGISHLSLPVLPDYATNNAHAFYAVCATPEERTALIGYLKAHGIY
;
A
#
# COMPACT_ATOMS: atom_id res chain seq x y z
N GLU A 1 17.70 -14.10 -7.81
CA GLU A 1 18.95 -14.44 -8.53
C GLU A 1 19.17 -15.96 -8.60
N ARG A 2 19.14 -16.69 -7.45
CA ARG A 2 19.44 -18.14 -7.42
C ARG A 2 18.56 -19.00 -8.33
N HIS A 3 17.33 -18.58 -8.61
CA HIS A 3 16.36 -19.34 -9.40
C HIS A 3 15.87 -18.56 -10.63
N ASN A 4 16.46 -17.42 -10.94
CA ASN A 4 16.06 -16.54 -12.04
C ASN A 4 14.54 -16.19 -12.03
N LEU A 5 13.98 -16.01 -10.84
CA LEU A 5 12.58 -15.65 -10.66
C LEU A 5 12.41 -14.13 -10.62
N LEU A 6 11.34 -13.66 -11.20
CA LEU A 6 10.86 -12.30 -10.99
C LEU A 6 10.10 -12.21 -9.68
N VAL A 7 10.35 -11.14 -8.92
CA VAL A 7 9.67 -10.88 -7.65
C VAL A 7 8.80 -9.65 -7.81
N ILE A 8 7.53 -9.79 -7.49
CA ILE A 8 6.56 -8.70 -7.42
C ILE A 8 6.13 -8.58 -5.96
N GLU A 9 6.27 -7.38 -5.38
CA GLU A 9 5.81 -7.10 -4.03
C GLU A 9 4.34 -6.65 -4.07
N ASP A 10 3.48 -7.33 -3.32
CA ASP A 10 2.20 -6.75 -2.92
C ASP A 10 2.46 -5.76 -1.78
N ALA A 11 2.64 -4.50 -2.15
CA ALA A 11 2.90 -3.40 -1.23
C ALA A 11 1.63 -2.58 -0.92
N ALA A 12 0.44 -3.16 -1.15
CA ALA A 12 -0.84 -2.46 -0.99
C ALA A 12 -1.08 -1.89 0.42
N GLN A 13 -0.36 -2.37 1.43
CA GLN A 13 -0.43 -1.89 2.82
C GLN A 13 0.93 -1.39 3.35
N ALA A 14 1.90 -1.17 2.47
CA ALA A 14 3.31 -1.03 2.85
C ALA A 14 3.84 0.42 2.82
N ILE A 15 2.98 1.41 2.61
CA ILE A 15 3.42 2.81 2.64
C ILE A 15 4.10 3.12 3.98
N ASP A 16 5.26 3.82 3.96
CA ASP A 16 6.07 4.12 5.15
C ASP A 16 6.49 2.88 5.97
N SER A 17 6.69 1.73 5.30
CA SER A 17 7.16 0.50 5.92
C SER A 17 8.53 0.11 5.42
N PHE A 18 9.36 -0.41 6.35
CA PHE A 18 10.74 -0.77 6.06
C PHE A 18 11.05 -2.19 6.56
N TYR A 19 11.84 -2.89 5.78
CA TYR A 19 12.43 -4.18 6.13
C TYR A 19 13.95 -4.05 6.12
N LYS A 20 14.60 -4.25 7.26
CA LYS A 20 16.07 -4.06 7.43
C LYS A 20 16.57 -2.73 6.86
N GLY A 21 15.86 -1.65 7.12
CA GLY A 21 16.18 -0.31 6.66
C GLY A 21 15.88 -0.02 5.18
N ARG A 22 15.36 -0.98 4.42
CA ARG A 22 14.94 -0.78 3.03
C ARG A 22 13.43 -0.55 2.94
N PRO A 23 12.97 0.47 2.21
CA PRO A 23 11.54 0.67 1.98
C PRO A 23 10.91 -0.56 1.33
N LEU A 24 9.78 -1.02 1.84
CA LEU A 24 8.98 -2.02 1.14
C LEU A 24 8.46 -1.44 -0.19
N GLY A 25 8.39 -2.27 -1.21
CA GLY A 25 8.14 -1.85 -2.59
C GLY A 25 9.42 -1.52 -3.38
N SER A 26 10.61 -1.53 -2.74
CA SER A 26 11.91 -1.30 -3.38
C SER A 26 12.81 -2.54 -3.42
N ILE A 27 12.30 -3.69 -3.05
CA ILE A 27 13.09 -4.93 -2.87
C ILE A 27 12.98 -5.84 -4.09
N GLY A 28 11.76 -6.06 -4.58
CA GLY A 28 11.48 -6.85 -5.77
C GLY A 28 11.72 -6.09 -7.06
N HIS A 29 11.41 -6.71 -8.19
CA HIS A 29 11.54 -6.10 -9.53
C HIS A 29 10.45 -5.06 -9.79
N LEU A 30 9.26 -5.34 -9.27
CA LEU A 30 8.07 -4.48 -9.32
C LEU A 30 7.39 -4.51 -7.95
N ALA A 31 6.62 -3.46 -7.65
CA ALA A 31 5.73 -3.45 -6.49
C ALA A 31 4.44 -2.69 -6.79
N ALA A 32 3.34 -3.14 -6.21
CA ALA A 32 2.03 -2.50 -6.34
C ALA A 32 1.60 -1.91 -5.00
N PHE A 33 1.36 -0.59 -4.96
CA PHE A 33 0.76 0.12 -3.84
C PHE A 33 -0.71 0.43 -4.11
N SER A 34 -1.49 0.53 -3.05
CA SER A 34 -2.90 0.92 -3.11
C SER A 34 -3.14 2.24 -2.38
N PHE A 35 -3.94 3.09 -2.99
CA PHE A 35 -4.48 4.33 -2.42
C PHE A 35 -6.01 4.29 -2.30
N HIS A 36 -6.56 3.07 -2.15
CA HIS A 36 -7.97 2.87 -1.83
C HIS A 36 -8.33 3.58 -0.50
N GLU A 37 -9.60 3.94 -0.31
CA GLU A 37 -10.08 4.69 0.86
C GLU A 37 -9.72 4.09 2.22
N THR A 38 -9.46 2.78 2.29
CA THR A 38 -9.07 2.08 3.52
C THR A 38 -7.58 2.17 3.86
N LYS A 39 -6.76 2.74 2.99
CA LYS A 39 -5.29 2.78 3.16
C LYS A 39 -4.85 3.94 4.05
N ASN A 40 -3.57 3.94 4.44
CA ASN A 40 -3.00 4.96 5.33
C ASN A 40 -3.10 6.36 4.74
N ILE A 41 -2.80 6.47 3.45
CA ILE A 41 -3.12 7.61 2.60
C ILE A 41 -3.98 7.12 1.44
N GLN A 42 -4.89 7.94 0.96
CA GLN A 42 -5.91 7.46 0.04
C GLN A 42 -6.35 8.55 -0.94
N CYS A 43 -7.00 8.15 -2.01
CA CYS A 43 -7.65 9.04 -2.97
C CYS A 43 -9.01 8.49 -3.46
N GLY A 44 -9.69 7.71 -2.61
CA GLY A 44 -10.88 6.95 -2.97
C GLY A 44 -10.52 5.65 -3.67
N GLU A 45 -10.17 5.73 -4.94
CA GLU A 45 -9.60 4.65 -5.73
C GLU A 45 -8.31 5.12 -6.38
N GLY A 46 -7.25 4.32 -6.24
CA GLY A 46 -5.97 4.63 -6.85
C GLY A 46 -4.89 3.62 -6.50
N GLY A 47 -3.82 3.67 -7.25
CA GLY A 47 -2.66 2.80 -7.04
C GLY A 47 -1.40 3.36 -7.69
N LEU A 48 -0.27 2.74 -7.35
CA LEU A 48 1.03 3.05 -7.92
C LEU A 48 1.77 1.76 -8.21
N LEU A 49 2.38 1.68 -9.39
CA LEU A 49 3.35 0.65 -9.74
C LEU A 49 4.77 1.21 -9.56
N ALA A 50 5.49 0.68 -8.59
CA ALA A 50 6.94 0.92 -8.48
C ALA A 50 7.70 -0.03 -9.39
N ILE A 51 8.59 0.52 -10.20
CA ILE A 51 9.37 -0.24 -11.20
C ILE A 51 10.84 -0.15 -10.80
N ASN A 52 11.35 -1.19 -10.16
CA ASN A 52 12.73 -1.26 -9.68
C ASN A 52 13.67 -1.88 -10.73
N ASP A 53 13.13 -2.56 -11.74
CA ASP A 53 13.86 -3.16 -12.84
C ASP A 53 13.61 -2.39 -14.14
N PRO A 54 14.63 -1.72 -14.71
CA PRO A 54 14.47 -0.87 -15.89
C PRO A 54 13.95 -1.61 -17.14
N ARG A 55 14.05 -2.94 -17.19
CA ARG A 55 13.50 -3.75 -18.29
C ARG A 55 11.99 -3.59 -18.47
N PHE A 56 11.28 -3.21 -17.40
CA PHE A 56 9.83 -3.08 -17.39
C PHE A 56 9.31 -1.66 -17.64
N VAL A 57 10.18 -0.63 -17.59
CA VAL A 57 9.77 0.78 -17.68
C VAL A 57 8.99 1.06 -18.97
N LYS A 58 9.60 0.79 -20.11
CA LYS A 58 8.97 1.07 -21.42
C LYS A 58 7.63 0.34 -21.59
N ARG A 59 7.58 -0.93 -21.20
CA ARG A 59 6.35 -1.72 -21.28
C ARG A 59 5.26 -1.19 -20.37
N SER A 60 5.62 -0.75 -19.18
CA SER A 60 4.67 -0.18 -18.21
C SER A 60 4.07 1.15 -18.70
N GLU A 61 4.86 2.02 -19.31
CA GLU A 61 4.36 3.28 -19.92
C GLU A 61 3.30 3.00 -20.99
N ILE A 62 3.55 2.00 -21.85
CA ILE A 62 2.60 1.62 -22.91
C ILE A 62 1.32 1.05 -22.33
N LEU A 63 1.42 0.13 -21.38
CA LEU A 63 0.26 -0.48 -20.72
C LEU A 63 -0.58 0.56 -19.97
N TRP A 64 0.08 1.46 -19.25
CA TRP A 64 -0.52 2.50 -18.44
C TRP A 64 -1.37 3.48 -19.26
N GLU A 65 -0.93 3.80 -20.47
CA GLU A 65 -1.61 4.75 -21.34
C GLU A 65 -2.20 4.08 -22.60
N LYS A 66 -3.13 3.18 -22.39
CA LYS A 66 -4.02 2.57 -23.41
C LYS A 66 -3.31 1.77 -24.50
N GLY A 67 -2.10 1.28 -24.25
CA GLY A 67 -1.31 0.58 -25.26
C GLY A 67 -0.67 1.50 -26.30
N THR A 68 -0.53 2.79 -26.00
CA THR A 68 0.07 3.79 -26.88
C THR A 68 1.53 4.06 -26.49
N ASN A 69 2.33 4.52 -27.44
CA ASN A 69 3.68 5.02 -27.18
C ASN A 69 3.71 6.56 -27.01
N ARG A 70 2.66 7.12 -26.40
CA ARG A 70 2.49 8.56 -26.19
C ARG A 70 3.59 9.17 -25.32
N ALA A 71 4.12 8.43 -24.35
CA ALA A 71 5.25 8.89 -23.53
C ALA A 71 6.49 9.19 -24.38
N GLU A 72 6.82 8.35 -25.37
CA GLU A 72 7.90 8.58 -26.31
C GLU A 72 7.68 9.85 -27.15
N PHE A 73 6.43 10.11 -27.54
CA PHE A 73 6.08 11.34 -28.27
C PHE A 73 6.32 12.60 -27.43
N PHE A 74 5.90 12.62 -26.18
CA PHE A 74 6.13 13.77 -25.30
C PHE A 74 7.60 13.99 -24.96
N ARG A 75 8.41 12.96 -24.98
CA ARG A 75 9.87 13.08 -24.86
C ARG A 75 10.57 13.48 -26.16
N GLY A 76 9.82 13.61 -27.28
CA GLY A 76 10.38 13.95 -28.59
C GLY A 76 11.14 12.83 -29.28
N GLU A 77 10.98 11.59 -28.83
CA GLU A 77 11.67 10.41 -29.39
C GLU A 77 11.02 9.96 -30.72
N ILE A 78 9.73 10.27 -30.91
CA ILE A 78 8.96 9.96 -32.13
C ILE A 78 8.12 11.17 -32.58
N ASN A 79 7.84 11.26 -33.86
CA ASN A 79 7.07 12.38 -34.44
C ASN A 79 5.54 12.24 -34.28
N LYS A 80 5.05 11.02 -34.05
CA LYS A 80 3.63 10.72 -33.94
C LYS A 80 3.47 9.45 -33.09
N TYR A 81 2.57 9.48 -32.11
CA TYR A 81 2.22 8.30 -31.34
C TYR A 81 1.05 7.53 -31.97
N GLY A 82 0.92 6.27 -31.58
CA GLY A 82 -0.16 5.38 -32.00
C GLY A 82 -0.32 4.21 -31.02
N TRP A 83 -1.26 3.34 -31.29
CA TRP A 83 -1.44 2.09 -30.56
C TRP A 83 -0.37 1.12 -31.01
N VAL A 84 0.47 0.69 -30.10
CA VAL A 84 1.60 -0.22 -30.36
C VAL A 84 1.47 -1.54 -29.64
N ASP A 85 0.56 -1.62 -28.66
CA ASP A 85 0.33 -2.81 -27.86
C ASP A 85 -1.05 -2.78 -27.16
N THR A 86 -1.38 -3.85 -26.43
CA THR A 86 -2.54 -3.89 -25.52
C THR A 86 -2.23 -3.04 -24.29
N GLY A 87 -3.22 -2.30 -23.80
CA GLY A 87 -3.12 -1.50 -22.59
C GLY A 87 -4.49 -1.05 -22.10
N SER A 88 -4.52 -0.38 -20.96
CA SER A 88 -5.73 0.18 -20.35
C SER A 88 -5.51 1.62 -19.90
N SER A 89 -6.58 2.33 -19.62
CA SER A 89 -6.51 3.68 -19.07
C SER A 89 -6.31 3.58 -17.56
N PHE A 90 -5.05 3.64 -17.12
CA PHE A 90 -4.71 3.63 -15.68
C PHE A 90 -4.43 5.04 -15.12
N LEU A 91 -4.61 6.06 -15.93
CA LEU A 91 -4.42 7.46 -15.51
C LEU A 91 -5.50 7.86 -14.50
N PRO A 92 -5.12 8.40 -13.33
CA PRO A 92 -6.08 9.00 -12.42
C PRO A 92 -6.65 10.29 -13.03
N ALA A 93 -7.87 10.66 -12.63
CA ALA A 93 -8.38 11.99 -12.91
C ALA A 93 -7.60 13.04 -12.09
N GLU A 94 -7.47 14.27 -12.61
CA GLU A 94 -6.69 15.35 -11.99
C GLU A 94 -7.10 15.65 -10.54
N TYR A 95 -8.39 15.63 -10.24
CA TYR A 95 -8.87 15.85 -8.87
C TYR A 95 -8.49 14.69 -7.91
N VAL A 96 -8.41 13.46 -8.40
CA VAL A 96 -7.95 12.30 -7.64
C VAL A 96 -6.45 12.44 -7.36
N ALA A 97 -5.67 12.85 -8.37
CA ALA A 97 -4.24 13.10 -8.21
C ALA A 97 -3.97 14.26 -7.23
N ALA A 98 -4.73 15.37 -7.32
CA ALA A 98 -4.62 16.48 -6.40
C ALA A 98 -4.97 16.10 -4.96
N PHE A 99 -6.00 15.27 -4.76
CA PHE A 99 -6.35 14.76 -3.44
C PHE A 99 -5.25 13.89 -2.85
N LEU A 100 -4.68 12.97 -3.66
CA LEU A 100 -3.57 12.12 -3.23
C LEU A 100 -2.32 12.95 -2.91
N TRP A 101 -2.06 14.00 -3.70
CA TRP A 101 -0.94 14.91 -3.45
C TRP A 101 -1.02 15.53 -2.06
N ALA A 102 -2.19 16.07 -1.70
CA ALA A 102 -2.41 16.65 -0.35
C ALA A 102 -2.21 15.60 0.77
N GLN A 103 -2.59 14.34 0.54
CA GLN A 103 -2.33 13.25 1.50
C GLN A 103 -0.83 12.95 1.61
N LEU A 104 -0.09 12.99 0.50
CA LEU A 104 1.37 12.79 0.49
C LEU A 104 2.10 13.91 1.23
N GLU A 105 1.70 15.17 1.04
CA GLU A 105 2.26 16.31 1.79
C GLU A 105 2.03 16.21 3.29
N ALA A 106 0.92 15.57 3.71
CA ALA A 106 0.57 15.34 5.11
C ALA A 106 1.02 13.97 5.66
N LEU A 107 1.77 13.16 4.89
CA LEU A 107 2.09 11.76 5.22
C LEU A 107 2.67 11.59 6.61
N ASP A 108 3.66 12.39 6.99
CA ASP A 108 4.33 12.26 8.30
C ASP A 108 3.36 12.46 9.45
N SER A 109 2.50 13.47 9.38
CA SER A 109 1.50 13.77 10.42
C SER A 109 0.42 12.71 10.50
N ILE A 110 -0.03 12.19 9.36
CA ILE A 110 -0.99 11.10 9.29
C ILE A 110 -0.40 9.84 9.91
N GLN A 111 0.81 9.48 9.53
CA GLN A 111 1.50 8.29 10.03
C GLN A 111 1.79 8.39 11.53
N GLN A 112 2.24 9.54 12.01
CA GLN A 112 2.43 9.77 13.43
C GLN A 112 1.13 9.51 14.22
N LYS A 113 0.02 10.11 13.79
CA LYS A 113 -1.27 9.94 14.45
C LYS A 113 -1.75 8.48 14.45
N ARG A 114 -1.57 7.77 13.34
CA ARG A 114 -1.90 6.34 13.24
C ARG A 114 -1.06 5.50 14.19
N LYS A 115 0.25 5.75 14.27
CA LYS A 115 1.18 5.07 15.19
C LYS A 115 0.84 5.34 16.66
N GLU A 116 0.44 6.57 17.00
CA GLU A 116 -0.04 6.91 18.36
C GLU A 116 -1.27 6.09 18.73
N ILE A 117 -2.28 6.03 17.84
CA ILE A 117 -3.51 5.25 18.08
C ILE A 117 -3.19 3.76 18.20
N TRP A 118 -2.35 3.23 17.29
CA TRP A 118 -1.94 1.83 17.31
C TRP A 118 -1.25 1.45 18.62
N ASN A 119 -0.32 2.31 19.06
CA ASN A 119 0.40 2.11 20.31
C ASN A 119 -0.52 2.19 21.52
N LEU A 120 -1.52 3.07 21.51
CA LEU A 120 -2.53 3.16 22.56
C LEU A 120 -3.31 1.84 22.70
N TYR A 121 -3.78 1.28 21.59
CA TYR A 121 -4.40 -0.06 21.59
C TYR A 121 -3.44 -1.12 22.13
N TYR A 122 -2.22 -1.13 21.62
CA TYR A 122 -1.22 -2.11 22.02
C TYR A 122 -0.96 -2.09 23.53
N GLN A 123 -0.73 -0.91 24.09
CA GLN A 123 -0.47 -0.73 25.52
C GLN A 123 -1.65 -1.11 26.41
N ASN A 124 -2.87 -0.73 26.02
CA ASN A 124 -4.07 -1.01 26.82
C ASN A 124 -4.54 -2.47 26.75
N LEU A 125 -4.17 -3.19 25.71
CA LEU A 125 -4.57 -4.59 25.54
C LEU A 125 -3.49 -5.58 25.99
N GLN A 126 -2.29 -5.10 26.37
CA GLN A 126 -1.26 -5.94 26.95
C GLN A 126 -1.73 -6.62 28.22
N GLY A 127 -1.33 -7.90 28.41
CA GLY A 127 -1.64 -8.66 29.62
C GLY A 127 -3.05 -9.27 29.64
N ILE A 128 -3.88 -9.06 28.62
CA ILE A 128 -5.16 -9.77 28.50
C ILE A 128 -4.87 -11.21 28.03
N SER A 129 -5.06 -12.18 28.93
CA SER A 129 -4.63 -13.58 28.74
C SER A 129 -5.28 -14.29 27.54
N HIS A 130 -6.45 -13.84 27.09
CA HIS A 130 -7.20 -14.44 25.98
C HIS A 130 -6.94 -13.75 24.63
N LEU A 131 -6.04 -12.74 24.59
CA LEU A 131 -5.69 -12.02 23.37
C LEU A 131 -4.19 -12.15 23.06
N SER A 132 -3.89 -12.56 21.84
CA SER A 132 -2.54 -12.46 21.28
C SER A 132 -2.43 -11.21 20.43
N LEU A 133 -1.49 -10.33 20.76
CA LEU A 133 -1.23 -9.07 20.08
C LEU A 133 -0.14 -9.22 19.01
N PRO A 134 -0.06 -8.27 18.06
CA PRO A 134 0.98 -8.27 17.04
C PRO A 134 2.38 -8.30 17.65
N VAL A 135 3.27 -9.11 17.09
CA VAL A 135 4.70 -9.09 17.41
C VAL A 135 5.43 -8.33 16.31
N LEU A 136 6.10 -7.26 16.69
CA LEU A 136 6.90 -6.46 15.78
C LEU A 136 8.36 -6.91 15.85
N PRO A 137 8.92 -7.46 14.77
CA PRO A 137 10.33 -7.86 14.76
C PRO A 137 11.24 -6.61 14.65
N ASP A 138 12.41 -6.67 15.27
CA ASP A 138 13.37 -5.55 15.31
C ASP A 138 13.86 -5.09 13.93
N TYR A 139 13.75 -5.96 12.94
CA TYR A 139 14.19 -5.69 11.57
C TYR A 139 13.11 -5.06 10.68
N ALA A 140 11.90 -4.83 11.19
CA ALA A 140 10.78 -4.26 10.43
C ALA A 140 10.13 -3.12 11.19
N THR A 141 9.57 -2.16 10.45
CA THR A 141 8.79 -1.07 11.02
C THR A 141 7.29 -1.35 10.89
N ASN A 142 6.52 -0.76 11.80
CA ASN A 142 5.05 -0.76 11.75
C ASN A 142 4.55 0.59 11.23
N ASN A 143 3.77 0.56 10.16
CA ASN A 143 3.11 1.76 9.63
C ASN A 143 1.69 1.98 10.18
N ALA A 144 1.28 1.18 11.15
CA ALA A 144 -0.04 1.27 11.77
C ALA A 144 -1.22 1.24 10.77
N HIS A 145 -1.07 0.43 9.70
CA HIS A 145 -2.15 0.25 8.72
C HIS A 145 -3.42 -0.32 9.38
N ALA A 146 -3.25 -1.36 10.17
CA ALA A 146 -4.32 -1.97 10.94
C ALA A 146 -3.81 -2.42 12.32
N PHE A 147 -4.67 -2.41 13.31
CA PHE A 147 -4.46 -3.11 14.56
C PHE A 147 -5.31 -4.38 14.57
N TYR A 148 -4.74 -5.47 15.04
CA TYR A 148 -5.47 -6.73 15.20
C TYR A 148 -5.16 -7.38 16.54
N ALA A 149 -6.10 -8.18 17.03
CA ALA A 149 -5.89 -9.08 18.15
C ALA A 149 -6.45 -10.45 17.79
N VAL A 150 -5.75 -11.50 18.16
CA VAL A 150 -6.18 -12.88 17.93
C VAL A 150 -6.74 -13.42 19.22
N CYS A 151 -8.03 -13.80 19.21
CA CYS A 151 -8.69 -14.47 20.33
C CYS A 151 -8.23 -15.94 20.44
N ALA A 152 -8.30 -16.52 21.62
CA ALA A 152 -7.89 -17.90 21.84
C ALA A 152 -8.77 -18.90 21.08
N THR A 153 -10.08 -18.60 20.93
CA THR A 153 -11.02 -19.47 20.20
C THR A 153 -11.92 -18.66 19.24
N PRO A 154 -12.51 -19.32 18.21
CA PRO A 154 -13.51 -18.69 17.33
C PRO A 154 -14.76 -18.22 18.09
N GLU A 155 -15.16 -18.94 19.16
CA GLU A 155 -16.31 -18.60 19.98
C GLU A 155 -16.06 -17.28 20.76
N GLU A 156 -14.89 -17.13 21.36
CA GLU A 156 -14.47 -15.89 22.04
C GLU A 156 -14.43 -14.72 21.05
N ARG A 157 -13.88 -14.92 19.85
CA ARG A 157 -13.89 -13.92 18.79
C ARG A 157 -15.32 -13.47 18.43
N THR A 158 -16.23 -14.43 18.27
CA THR A 158 -17.62 -14.14 17.91
C THR A 158 -18.32 -13.37 19.02
N ALA A 159 -18.12 -13.77 20.28
CA ALA A 159 -18.66 -13.08 21.45
C ALA A 159 -18.10 -11.67 21.57
N LEU A 160 -16.79 -11.47 21.38
CA LEU A 160 -16.15 -10.16 21.41
C LEU A 160 -16.71 -9.23 20.33
N ILE A 161 -16.86 -9.69 19.08
CA ILE A 161 -17.46 -8.92 18.00
C ILE A 161 -18.88 -8.49 18.35
N GLY A 162 -19.69 -9.40 18.90
CA GLY A 162 -21.07 -9.08 19.35
C GLY A 162 -21.09 -8.03 20.46
N TYR A 163 -20.20 -8.16 21.44
CA TYR A 163 -20.07 -7.21 22.53
C TYR A 163 -19.65 -5.80 22.03
N LEU A 164 -18.62 -5.72 21.18
CA LEU A 164 -18.14 -4.46 20.61
C LEU A 164 -19.24 -3.75 19.81
N LYS A 165 -19.95 -4.50 18.95
CA LYS A 165 -21.08 -3.94 18.17
C LYS A 165 -22.19 -3.39 19.08
N ALA A 166 -22.54 -4.09 20.17
CA ALA A 166 -23.54 -3.63 21.13
C ALA A 166 -23.11 -2.32 21.81
N HIS A 167 -21.82 -1.99 21.84
CA HIS A 167 -21.26 -0.75 22.37
C HIS A 167 -20.87 0.28 21.29
N GLY A 168 -21.34 0.09 20.04
CA GLY A 168 -21.10 1.03 18.94
C GLY A 168 -19.70 0.98 18.32
N ILE A 169 -18.96 -0.10 18.53
CA ILE A 169 -17.60 -0.34 17.95
C ILE A 169 -17.74 -1.38 16.83
N TYR A 170 -17.36 -0.99 15.60
CA TYR A 170 -17.54 -1.79 14.37
C TYR A 170 -16.22 -2.14 13.71
#